data_573f98f337f65d7c69312362f2b7b773
#
_entry.id   573f98f337f65d7c69312362f2b7b773
#
_cell.length_a   1.000
_cell.length_b   1.000
_cell.length_c   1.000
_cell.angle_alpha   90.00
_cell.angle_beta   90.00
_cell.angle_gamma   90.00
#
_symmetry.space_group_name_H-M   'P 1'
#
loop_
_entity.id
_entity.type
_entity.pdbx_description
1 polymer ?
#
loop_
_entity_poly.entity_id
_entity_poly.type
_entity_poly.pdbx_seq_one_letter_code
_entity_poly.pdbx_strand_id
1 'polypeptide(L)'
;MVGDCQITFQLVESHSATSELESQVAASDLVIEVLHDWQEKLSLSDLCMASRKPLLHCGGAGMRFQLFCMLPGKSCCLRCLLASLGLEDSIGSREAQGVLESLAGIIGNSLALGAVKILSGFGASQSNELIKIDGLSGELEVLRGFDPVSDCPDCGVVRGKLL
;
A
#
# COMPACT_ATOMS: atom_id res chain seq x y z
N MET A 1 7.56 25.46 -4.03
CA MET A 1 7.45 25.09 -5.46
C MET A 1 7.90 23.66 -5.56
N VAL A 2 7.03 22.77 -6.00
CA VAL A 2 7.43 21.40 -6.41
C VAL A 2 8.19 21.63 -7.72
N GLY A 3 9.50 21.29 -7.75
CA GLY A 3 10.28 21.37 -8.99
C GLY A 3 9.66 20.48 -10.07
N ASP A 4 10.09 20.66 -11.32
CA ASP A 4 9.64 19.83 -12.45
C ASP A 4 9.96 18.34 -12.16
N CYS A 5 8.97 17.63 -11.62
CA CYS A 5 9.05 16.20 -11.36
C CYS A 5 8.32 15.49 -12.50
N GLN A 6 9.08 14.82 -13.35
CA GLN A 6 8.49 14.00 -14.41
C GLN A 6 8.17 12.62 -13.84
N ILE A 7 6.89 12.28 -13.78
CA ILE A 7 6.42 10.97 -13.31
C ILE A 7 5.99 10.15 -14.52
N THR A 8 6.54 8.95 -14.65
CA THR A 8 6.14 7.97 -15.66
C THR A 8 5.34 6.86 -14.98
N PHE A 9 4.18 6.52 -15.53
CA PHE A 9 3.32 5.46 -15.04
C PHE A 9 3.44 4.23 -15.93
N GLN A 10 3.53 3.07 -15.31
CA GLN A 10 3.37 1.78 -15.97
C GLN A 10 2.22 1.03 -15.31
N LEU A 11 1.21 0.66 -16.10
CA LEU A 11 0.13 -0.20 -15.64
C LEU A 11 0.55 -1.66 -15.81
N VAL A 12 0.37 -2.44 -14.75
CA VAL A 12 0.68 -3.88 -14.72
C VAL A 12 -0.56 -4.63 -14.30
N GLU A 13 -0.93 -5.64 -15.06
CA GLU A 13 -2.04 -6.52 -14.72
C GLU A 13 -1.59 -7.62 -13.75
N SER A 14 -2.49 -8.05 -12.84
CA SER A 14 -2.19 -9.04 -11.79
C SER A 14 -1.77 -10.41 -12.33
N HIS A 15 -2.03 -10.70 -13.60
CA HIS A 15 -1.73 -11.99 -14.25
C HIS A 15 -0.37 -12.03 -14.94
N SER A 16 0.47 -11.00 -14.75
CA SER A 16 1.84 -11.01 -15.27
C SER A 16 2.67 -12.15 -14.67
N ALA A 17 3.57 -12.72 -15.45
CA ALA A 17 4.47 -13.75 -14.95
C ALA A 17 5.29 -13.22 -13.75
N THR A 18 5.51 -14.03 -12.72
CA THR A 18 6.20 -13.64 -11.48
C THR A 18 7.54 -12.94 -11.75
N SER A 19 8.34 -13.46 -12.68
CA SER A 19 9.64 -12.88 -13.04
C SER A 19 9.54 -11.50 -13.71
N GLU A 20 8.46 -11.26 -14.46
CA GLU A 20 8.18 -9.97 -15.05
C GLU A 20 7.80 -8.95 -13.99
N LEU A 21 6.92 -9.33 -13.06
CA LEU A 21 6.51 -8.50 -11.93
C LEU A 21 7.70 -8.12 -11.05
N GLU A 22 8.57 -9.08 -10.73
CA GLU A 22 9.81 -8.83 -9.98
C GLU A 22 10.69 -7.78 -10.66
N SER A 23 10.88 -7.92 -11.98
CA SER A 23 11.68 -6.97 -12.77
C SER A 23 11.07 -5.58 -12.77
N GLN A 24 9.76 -5.47 -12.92
CA GLN A 24 9.02 -4.19 -12.93
C GLN A 24 9.06 -3.51 -11.56
N VAL A 25 8.86 -4.25 -10.48
CA VAL A 25 8.99 -3.74 -9.10
C VAL A 25 10.43 -3.26 -8.86
N ALA A 26 11.43 -4.02 -9.25
CA ALA A 26 12.83 -3.63 -9.07
C ALA A 26 13.17 -2.35 -9.83
N ALA A 27 12.60 -2.14 -11.01
CA ALA A 27 12.83 -0.96 -11.86
C ALA A 27 12.01 0.28 -11.43
N SER A 28 10.98 0.11 -10.59
CA SER A 28 10.13 1.21 -10.16
C SER A 28 10.72 1.98 -8.97
N ASP A 29 10.32 3.24 -8.78
CA ASP A 29 10.64 4.03 -7.58
C ASP A 29 9.53 3.93 -6.52
N LEU A 30 8.33 3.56 -6.93
CA LEU A 30 7.14 3.40 -6.10
C LEU A 30 6.18 2.43 -6.76
N VAL A 31 5.53 1.60 -5.97
CA VAL A 31 4.44 0.71 -6.40
C VAL A 31 3.13 1.21 -5.83
N ILE A 32 2.07 1.24 -6.64
CA ILE A 32 0.71 1.51 -6.20
C ILE A 32 -0.12 0.26 -6.45
N GLU A 33 -0.77 -0.24 -5.42
CA GLU A 33 -1.53 -1.49 -5.44
C GLU A 33 -3.02 -1.19 -5.21
N VAL A 34 -3.85 -1.66 -6.14
CA VAL A 34 -5.32 -1.57 -6.12
C VAL A 34 -5.95 -2.94 -6.43
N LEU A 35 -5.29 -4.01 -6.10
CA LEU A 35 -5.73 -5.38 -6.32
C LEU A 35 -6.98 -5.71 -5.49
N HIS A 36 -7.72 -6.75 -5.86
CA HIS A 36 -8.87 -7.23 -5.09
C HIS A 36 -8.50 -8.39 -4.17
N ASP A 37 -7.65 -9.30 -4.63
CA ASP A 37 -7.27 -10.50 -3.91
C ASP A 37 -6.19 -10.22 -2.87
N TRP A 38 -6.42 -10.68 -1.64
CA TRP A 38 -5.49 -10.46 -0.54
C TRP A 38 -4.19 -11.27 -0.68
N GLN A 39 -4.22 -12.42 -1.32
CA GLN A 39 -3.00 -13.20 -1.54
C GLN A 39 -2.07 -12.47 -2.51
N GLU A 40 -2.63 -11.90 -3.58
CA GLU A 40 -1.89 -11.06 -4.52
C GLU A 40 -1.33 -9.80 -3.84
N LYS A 41 -2.14 -9.11 -3.01
CA LYS A 41 -1.72 -7.95 -2.22
C LYS A 41 -0.53 -8.28 -1.31
N LEU A 42 -0.61 -9.38 -0.57
CA LEU A 42 0.45 -9.81 0.34
C LEU A 42 1.72 -10.19 -0.43
N SER A 43 1.58 -10.95 -1.52
CA SER A 43 2.72 -11.33 -2.37
C SER A 43 3.43 -10.09 -2.93
N LEU A 44 2.68 -9.09 -3.38
CA LEU A 44 3.26 -7.84 -3.86
C LEU A 44 3.91 -7.02 -2.73
N SER A 45 3.30 -7.00 -1.53
CA SER A 45 3.88 -6.38 -0.35
C SER A 45 5.23 -7.02 0.03
N ASP A 46 5.29 -8.37 0.03
CA ASP A 46 6.50 -9.12 0.34
C ASP A 46 7.61 -8.79 -0.67
N LEU A 47 7.26 -8.75 -1.95
CA LEU A 47 8.18 -8.39 -3.02
C LEU A 47 8.69 -6.94 -2.88
N CYS A 48 7.82 -5.99 -2.56
CA CYS A 48 8.19 -4.61 -2.33
C CYS A 48 9.10 -4.46 -1.11
N MET A 49 8.84 -5.21 -0.03
CA MET A 49 9.72 -5.24 1.15
C MET A 49 11.10 -5.79 0.81
N ALA A 50 11.17 -6.93 0.10
CA ALA A 50 12.42 -7.55 -0.32
C ALA A 50 13.24 -6.64 -1.25
N SER A 51 12.57 -5.95 -2.18
CA SER A 51 13.16 -5.02 -3.15
C SER A 51 13.39 -3.63 -2.58
N ARG A 52 13.00 -3.36 -1.32
CA ARG A 52 13.06 -2.05 -0.66
C ARG A 52 12.32 -0.94 -1.42
N LYS A 53 11.20 -1.28 -2.04
CA LYS A 53 10.37 -0.34 -2.79
C LYS A 53 9.18 0.13 -1.95
N PRO A 54 8.90 1.44 -1.91
CA PRO A 54 7.68 1.96 -1.32
C PRO A 54 6.44 1.34 -1.97
N LEU A 55 5.39 1.09 -1.17
CA LEU A 55 4.11 0.60 -1.64
C LEU A 55 2.98 1.47 -1.09
N LEU A 56 2.15 1.99 -1.97
CA LEU A 56 0.86 2.58 -1.62
C LEU A 56 -0.23 1.52 -1.80
N HIS A 57 -0.77 1.06 -0.69
CA HIS A 57 -1.83 0.07 -0.64
C HIS A 57 -3.21 0.74 -0.60
N CYS A 58 -4.13 0.23 -1.40
CA CYS A 58 -5.55 0.51 -1.30
C CYS A 58 -6.32 -0.79 -1.05
N GLY A 59 -7.18 -0.77 -0.04
CA GLY A 59 -8.12 -1.85 0.24
C GLY A 59 -9.51 -1.30 0.49
N GLY A 60 -10.53 -2.14 0.32
CA GLY A 60 -11.89 -1.74 0.65
C GLY A 60 -12.94 -2.51 -0.12
N ALA A 61 -14.19 -2.25 0.23
CA ALA A 61 -15.36 -2.84 -0.41
C ALA A 61 -16.56 -1.90 -0.27
N GLY A 62 -17.39 -1.83 -1.31
CA GLY A 62 -18.60 -1.01 -1.32
C GLY A 62 -18.29 0.48 -1.16
N MET A 63 -18.69 1.04 -0.01
CA MET A 63 -18.51 2.46 0.31
C MET A 63 -17.39 2.72 1.33
N ARG A 64 -16.61 1.70 1.72
CA ARG A 64 -15.53 1.83 2.71
C ARG A 64 -14.19 1.48 2.12
N PHE A 65 -13.22 2.37 2.30
CA PHE A 65 -11.87 2.24 1.79
C PHE A 65 -10.84 2.50 2.85
N GLN A 66 -9.66 1.94 2.60
CA GLN A 66 -8.48 2.20 3.42
C GLN A 66 -7.26 2.40 2.52
N LEU A 67 -6.40 3.29 2.95
CA LEU A 67 -5.13 3.60 2.30
C LEU A 67 -4.02 3.39 3.32
N PHE A 68 -2.95 2.73 2.92
CA PHE A 68 -1.77 2.54 3.76
C PHE A 68 -0.50 2.77 2.94
N CYS A 69 0.45 3.48 3.53
CA CYS A 69 1.74 3.76 2.93
C CYS A 69 2.81 2.89 3.61
N MET A 70 3.31 1.89 2.89
CA MET A 70 4.41 1.04 3.32
C MET A 70 5.73 1.61 2.81
N LEU A 71 6.62 1.97 3.75
CA LEU A 71 7.98 2.41 3.46
C LEU A 71 8.95 1.41 4.10
N PRO A 72 9.66 0.58 3.32
CA PRO A 72 10.59 -0.41 3.85
C PRO A 72 11.64 0.22 4.79
N GLY A 73 11.77 -0.35 5.98
CA GLY A 73 12.63 0.15 7.05
C GLY A 73 12.03 1.27 7.92
N LYS A 74 10.89 1.84 7.55
CA LYS A 74 10.23 2.93 8.31
C LYS A 74 8.82 2.58 8.77
N SER A 75 8.14 1.66 8.11
CA SER A 75 6.79 1.20 8.46
C SER A 75 6.72 -0.32 8.58
N CYS A 76 5.61 -0.84 9.11
CA CYS A 76 5.31 -2.26 9.01
C CYS A 76 4.94 -2.67 7.57
N CYS A 77 4.98 -3.98 7.27
CA CYS A 77 4.45 -4.55 6.04
C CYS A 77 2.93 -4.79 6.16
N LEU A 78 2.27 -5.17 5.05
CA LEU A 78 0.83 -5.43 5.08
C LEU A 78 0.46 -6.62 5.98
N ARG A 79 1.32 -7.63 6.15
CA ARG A 79 1.07 -8.74 7.08
C ARG A 79 0.99 -8.25 8.52
N CYS A 80 1.94 -7.44 8.94
CA CYS A 80 1.92 -6.85 10.28
C CYS A 80 0.74 -5.89 10.50
N LEU A 81 0.35 -5.16 9.45
CA LEU A 81 -0.85 -4.33 9.50
C LEU A 81 -2.11 -5.17 9.74
N LEU A 82 -2.29 -6.27 9.00
CA LEU A 82 -3.43 -7.18 9.18
C LEU A 82 -3.44 -7.80 10.57
N ALA A 83 -2.28 -8.26 11.04
CA ALA A 83 -2.11 -8.81 12.39
C ALA A 83 -2.53 -7.80 13.48
N SER A 84 -2.07 -6.56 13.34
CA SER A 84 -2.42 -5.48 14.28
C SER A 84 -3.92 -5.14 14.28
N LEU A 85 -4.61 -5.44 13.19
CA LEU A 85 -6.07 -5.23 13.06
C LEU A 85 -6.89 -6.48 13.44
N GLY A 86 -6.24 -7.62 13.74
CA GLY A 86 -6.92 -8.91 14.00
C GLY A 86 -7.64 -9.45 12.76
N LEU A 87 -7.12 -9.19 11.56
CA LEU A 87 -7.75 -9.53 10.29
C LEU A 87 -7.01 -10.66 9.54
N GLU A 88 -6.06 -11.33 10.16
CA GLU A 88 -5.25 -12.41 9.56
C GLU A 88 -6.11 -13.55 9.01
N ASP A 89 -7.12 -13.98 9.78
CA ASP A 89 -8.05 -15.02 9.38
C ASP A 89 -9.12 -14.56 8.37
N SER A 90 -9.19 -13.26 8.11
CA SER A 90 -10.16 -12.66 7.19
C SER A 90 -9.68 -12.63 5.72
N ILE A 91 -8.53 -13.24 5.44
CA ILE A 91 -7.91 -13.38 4.11
C ILE A 91 -8.62 -14.48 3.31
N GLY A 92 -9.92 -14.52 3.35
CA GLY A 92 -10.76 -15.40 2.56
C GLY A 92 -11.58 -14.60 1.57
N SER A 93 -11.98 -15.25 0.49
CA SER A 93 -12.75 -14.70 -0.62
C SER A 93 -13.91 -13.80 -0.16
N ARG A 94 -13.67 -12.49 -0.08
CA ARG A 94 -14.78 -11.54 -0.12
C ARG A 94 -15.22 -11.44 -1.57
N GLU A 95 -16.49 -11.67 -1.81
CA GLU A 95 -17.09 -11.38 -3.12
C GLU A 95 -16.73 -9.95 -3.53
N ALA A 96 -16.29 -9.80 -4.78
CA ALA A 96 -15.95 -8.50 -5.32
C ALA A 96 -17.21 -7.60 -5.28
N GLN A 97 -17.26 -6.71 -4.31
CA GLN A 97 -18.32 -5.70 -4.27
C GLN A 97 -17.91 -4.56 -5.19
N GLY A 98 -18.84 -4.13 -6.03
CA GLY A 98 -18.62 -2.96 -6.88
C GLY A 98 -18.26 -1.72 -6.07
N VAL A 99 -17.50 -0.83 -6.68
CA VAL A 99 -17.05 0.43 -6.10
C VAL A 99 -17.79 1.57 -6.77
N LEU A 100 -18.28 2.53 -5.98
CA LEU A 100 -18.87 3.73 -6.54
C LEU A 100 -17.79 4.58 -7.23
N GLU A 101 -18.02 4.99 -8.47
CA GLU A 101 -17.04 5.71 -9.30
C GLU A 101 -16.50 6.99 -8.63
N SER A 102 -17.38 7.77 -7.98
CA SER A 102 -16.97 8.98 -7.26
C SER A 102 -15.99 8.68 -6.11
N LEU A 103 -16.17 7.54 -5.45
CA LEU A 103 -15.29 7.10 -4.37
C LEU A 103 -13.95 6.59 -4.93
N ALA A 104 -13.99 5.88 -6.06
CA ALA A 104 -12.78 5.49 -6.77
C ALA A 104 -11.95 6.73 -7.18
N GLY A 105 -12.62 7.83 -7.56
CA GLY A 105 -11.98 9.13 -7.82
C GLY A 105 -11.26 9.69 -6.60
N ILE A 106 -11.88 9.68 -5.42
CA ILE A 106 -11.27 10.15 -4.16
C ILE A 106 -10.03 9.31 -3.84
N ILE A 107 -10.12 8.00 -3.97
CA ILE A 107 -9.03 7.07 -3.69
C ILE A 107 -7.88 7.29 -4.66
N GLY A 108 -8.17 7.33 -5.96
CA GLY A 108 -7.16 7.53 -6.99
C GLY A 108 -6.40 8.85 -6.80
N ASN A 109 -7.10 9.95 -6.51
CA ASN A 109 -6.46 11.23 -6.22
C ASN A 109 -5.64 11.20 -4.91
N SER A 110 -6.11 10.47 -3.89
CA SER A 110 -5.36 10.30 -2.64
C SER A 110 -4.07 9.51 -2.85
N LEU A 111 -4.11 8.43 -3.63
CA LEU A 111 -2.94 7.64 -4.02
C LEU A 111 -1.96 8.47 -4.86
N ALA A 112 -2.46 9.24 -5.81
CA ALA A 112 -1.64 10.12 -6.64
C ALA A 112 -0.93 11.20 -5.79
N LEU A 113 -1.65 11.81 -4.84
CA LEU A 113 -1.04 12.76 -3.90
C LEU A 113 0.02 12.09 -3.02
N GLY A 114 -0.25 10.86 -2.54
CA GLY A 114 0.72 10.06 -1.79
C GLY A 114 1.97 9.77 -2.61
N ALA A 115 1.81 9.40 -3.89
CA ALA A 115 2.91 9.15 -4.80
C ALA A 115 3.79 10.41 -5.00
N VAL A 116 3.17 11.54 -5.26
CA VAL A 116 3.89 12.83 -5.40
C VAL A 116 4.70 13.14 -4.14
N LYS A 117 4.12 12.96 -2.95
CA LYS A 117 4.83 13.22 -1.68
C LYS A 117 6.04 12.31 -1.50
N ILE A 118 5.90 11.01 -1.80
CA ILE A 118 6.98 10.03 -1.64
C ILE A 118 8.11 10.32 -2.64
N LEU A 119 7.77 10.50 -3.91
CA LEU A 119 8.75 10.66 -4.99
C LEU A 119 9.46 12.02 -4.94
N SER A 120 8.77 13.08 -4.56
CA SER A 120 9.35 14.42 -4.47
C SER A 120 10.01 14.73 -3.12
N GLY A 121 9.75 13.92 -2.08
CA GLY A 121 10.14 14.24 -0.71
C GLY A 121 9.41 15.45 -0.11
N PHE A 122 8.36 15.94 -0.78
CA PHE A 122 7.61 17.13 -0.34
C PHE A 122 6.51 16.75 0.66
N GLY A 123 6.52 17.40 1.81
CA GLY A 123 5.53 17.20 2.86
C GLY A 123 5.82 15.96 3.74
N ALA A 124 4.95 15.70 4.69
CA ALA A 124 5.06 14.51 5.55
C ALA A 124 4.65 13.25 4.79
N SER A 125 5.47 12.21 4.84
CA SER A 125 5.06 10.89 4.39
C SER A 125 4.04 10.32 5.39
N GLN A 126 2.97 9.74 4.89
CA GLN A 126 1.93 9.08 5.70
C GLN A 126 2.32 7.63 6.02
N SER A 127 3.61 7.37 6.26
CA SER A 127 4.09 6.04 6.63
C SER A 127 3.55 5.65 8.02
N ASN A 128 3.19 4.39 8.19
CA ASN A 128 2.64 3.85 9.43
C ASN A 128 1.26 4.45 9.83
N GLU A 129 0.56 5.04 8.88
CA GLU A 129 -0.79 5.54 9.06
C GLU A 129 -1.75 4.76 8.16
N LEU A 130 -2.83 4.26 8.73
CA LEU A 130 -3.95 3.69 7.99
C LEU A 130 -5.06 4.74 7.92
N ILE A 131 -5.32 5.22 6.73
CA ILE A 131 -6.41 6.16 6.47
C ILE A 131 -7.63 5.35 6.06
N LYS A 132 -8.72 5.48 6.80
CA LYS A 132 -10.02 4.89 6.47
C LYS A 132 -10.96 5.98 6.00
N ILE A 133 -11.70 5.69 4.95
CA ILE A 133 -12.70 6.58 4.37
C ILE A 133 -14.03 5.84 4.32
N ASP A 134 -15.04 6.36 5.01
CA ASP A 134 -16.41 5.88 4.92
C ASP A 134 -17.22 6.83 4.02
N GLY A 135 -17.52 6.38 2.81
CA GLY A 135 -18.26 7.17 1.84
C GLY A 135 -19.76 7.34 2.17
N LEU A 136 -20.28 6.61 3.17
CA LEU A 136 -21.68 6.77 3.61
C LEU A 136 -21.80 7.91 4.62
N SER A 137 -20.91 7.95 5.61
CA SER A 137 -20.90 9.00 6.64
C SER A 137 -20.09 10.23 6.22
N GLY A 138 -19.17 10.07 5.25
CA GLY A 138 -18.18 11.09 4.88
C GLY A 138 -17.03 11.18 5.89
N GLU A 139 -16.93 10.26 6.84
CA GLU A 139 -15.87 10.26 7.84
C GLU A 139 -14.54 9.81 7.26
N LEU A 140 -13.48 10.48 7.72
CA LEU A 140 -12.10 10.13 7.47
C LEU A 140 -11.45 9.87 8.82
N GLU A 141 -10.99 8.63 9.03
CA GLU A 141 -10.30 8.20 10.24
C GLU A 141 -8.83 7.92 9.92
N VAL A 142 -7.93 8.37 10.79
CA VAL A 142 -6.50 8.08 10.67
C VAL A 142 -6.06 7.29 11.89
N LEU A 143 -5.73 6.02 11.67
CA LEU A 143 -5.17 5.13 12.68
C LEU A 143 -3.65 5.15 12.59
N ARG A 144 -2.97 5.15 13.74
CA ARG A 144 -1.51 5.22 13.85
C ARG A 144 -0.97 4.16 14.80
N GLY A 145 0.35 3.95 14.76
CA GLY A 145 1.01 3.06 15.71
C GLY A 145 1.09 1.60 15.25
N PHE A 146 1.19 1.39 13.95
CA PHE A 146 1.42 0.06 13.38
C PHE A 146 2.91 -0.24 13.35
N ASP A 147 3.41 -0.91 14.37
CA ASP A 147 4.82 -1.29 14.44
C ASP A 147 5.09 -2.64 13.75
N PRO A 148 6.27 -2.78 13.11
CA PRO A 148 6.72 -4.08 12.64
C PRO A 148 6.82 -5.08 13.78
N VAL A 149 6.30 -6.29 13.58
CA VAL A 149 6.50 -7.40 14.51
C VAL A 149 7.94 -7.86 14.41
N SER A 150 8.60 -8.08 15.57
CA SER A 150 10.06 -8.33 15.65
C SER A 150 10.50 -9.59 14.90
N ASP A 151 9.66 -10.59 14.82
CA ASP A 151 9.87 -11.89 14.17
C ASP A 151 9.16 -12.01 12.80
N CYS A 152 8.66 -10.89 12.28
CA CYS A 152 8.07 -10.87 10.94
C CYS A 152 9.13 -11.20 9.89
N PRO A 153 8.91 -12.24 9.04
CA PRO A 153 9.88 -12.63 8.03
C PRO A 153 10.14 -11.53 6.99
N ASP A 154 9.17 -10.65 6.77
CA ASP A 154 9.24 -9.61 5.73
C ASP A 154 9.85 -8.31 6.25
N CYS A 155 9.21 -7.65 7.22
CA CYS A 155 9.68 -6.35 7.70
C CYS A 155 10.57 -6.40 8.93
N GLY A 156 10.54 -7.48 9.73
CA GLY A 156 11.45 -7.68 10.85
C GLY A 156 12.92 -7.81 10.41
N VAL A 157 13.16 -8.51 9.31
CA VAL A 157 14.49 -8.72 8.72
C VAL A 157 15.08 -7.43 8.12
N VAL A 158 14.25 -6.56 7.60
CA VAL A 158 14.70 -5.28 6.99
C VAL A 158 15.25 -4.32 8.04
N ARG A 159 14.70 -4.32 9.27
CA ARG A 159 15.23 -3.51 10.39
C ARG A 159 16.64 -3.93 10.81
N GLY A 160 16.97 -5.21 10.75
CA GLY A 160 18.29 -5.74 11.15
C GLY A 160 19.44 -5.43 10.19
N LYS A 161 19.15 -4.91 8.98
CA LYS A 161 20.15 -4.58 7.94
C LYS A 161 20.41 -3.08 7.78
N LEU A 162 19.87 -2.25 8.66
CA LEU A 162 20.04 -0.79 8.65
C LEU A 162 21.10 -0.30 9.66
N LEU A 163 21.95 -1.20 10.14
CA LEU A 163 23.16 -0.88 10.93
C LEU A 163 24.41 -0.99 10.05
#